data_9f5dbfbdbe6e3d36e9d6282ea5456d47
#
_entry.id   9f5dbfbdbe6e3d36e9d6282ea5456d47
#
_cell.length_a   1.000
_cell.length_b   1.000
_cell.length_c   1.000
_cell.angle_alpha   90.00
_cell.angle_beta   90.00
_cell.angle_gamma   90.00
#
_symmetry.space_group_name_H-M   'P 1'
#
loop_
_entity.id
_entity.type
_entity.pdbx_description
1 polymer ?
#
loop_
_entity_poly.entity_id
_entity_poly.type
_entity_poly.pdbx_seq_one_letter_code
_entity_poly.pdbx_strand_id
1 'polypeptide(L)'
;MQFFSKKISQVYLVLLVGAFLTLTGNFTFFEKTMQIYPFAENWLFVISLSLFLFSFLSSILLLICFRWSVKPILIFLLLLSSVLTYSTSNYGIVFDHNMITNTFETDASELGDLLSIQFILYLFFLGLLPSFFVLKIKIIRIPFIPQFWQRFKVFVALVVVFIVVVLSFSKHYTSFARENRDLRLYITPSYFLYSSIKFVDSKIETSAKPFKVIGQDAAIKKKSDKRRLIIFVIGEASRRDHMSINGYSLQTNPLLEKEDIISFTNMTSCGTDTAWSVPCMFSLLGRESYSHAKGKNMSNVLDLVSYAGASVLWLENNSSSKSVADRIDFLDFSSSQNNPVCNPECRDEGMLVNLQNFIDEQDDNDILIVMHTMGSHGPAYYKRYPKEFEVFKPICETNQLNECTDNEISNAYDNTILYTDYVLSKVIELLKGNSQESETAMLYVSDHGESLGEGGLYLHGMPYFMAPDEQIDVAAFMWLDDSLSELFDKKIIKEKALLPQTHDSLFHTLLGLMDIETRVYQKNLDLTAK
;
A
#
# COMPACT_ATOMS: atom_id res chain seq x y z
N MET A 1 4.80 -45.82 -9.07
CA MET A 1 3.86 -45.85 -10.23
C MET A 1 2.48 -46.44 -9.94
N GLN A 2 2.30 -47.30 -8.94
CA GLN A 2 0.99 -47.92 -8.63
C GLN A 2 -0.04 -46.94 -7.95
N PHE A 3 0.39 -45.84 -7.38
CA PHE A 3 -0.51 -44.89 -6.71
C PHE A 3 -1.49 -44.18 -7.67
N PHE A 4 -1.10 -43.98 -8.94
CA PHE A 4 -1.91 -43.29 -9.97
C PHE A 4 -2.96 -44.17 -10.66
N SER A 5 -3.03 -45.48 -10.37
CA SER A 5 -4.01 -46.39 -10.96
C SER A 5 -5.35 -46.41 -10.22
N LYS A 6 -5.40 -45.99 -8.95
CA LYS A 6 -6.63 -46.00 -8.17
C LYS A 6 -7.54 -44.83 -8.57
N LYS A 7 -8.77 -45.14 -8.95
CA LYS A 7 -9.83 -44.16 -9.15
C LYS A 7 -10.38 -43.75 -7.79
N ILE A 8 -10.51 -42.44 -7.56
CA ILE A 8 -11.12 -41.92 -6.32
C ILE A 8 -12.42 -41.18 -6.61
N SER A 9 -13.30 -41.06 -5.59
CA SER A 9 -14.51 -40.28 -5.76
C SER A 9 -14.18 -38.77 -5.78
N GLN A 10 -15.01 -38.01 -6.46
CA GLN A 10 -14.88 -36.53 -6.48
C GLN A 10 -14.90 -35.92 -5.09
N VAL A 11 -15.79 -36.43 -4.21
CA VAL A 11 -15.92 -35.98 -2.82
C VAL A 11 -14.62 -36.20 -2.05
N TYR A 12 -14.00 -37.37 -2.22
CA TYR A 12 -12.73 -37.66 -1.55
C TYR A 12 -11.61 -36.74 -2.00
N LEU A 13 -11.54 -36.44 -3.32
CA LEU A 13 -10.56 -35.47 -3.85
C LEU A 13 -10.77 -34.07 -3.23
N VAL A 14 -12.03 -33.61 -3.15
CA VAL A 14 -12.36 -32.32 -2.52
C VAL A 14 -11.93 -32.28 -1.06
N LEU A 15 -12.22 -33.34 -0.29
CA LEU A 15 -11.82 -33.41 1.12
C LEU A 15 -10.30 -33.44 1.31
N LEU A 16 -9.57 -34.18 0.44
CA LEU A 16 -8.10 -34.20 0.47
C LEU A 16 -7.51 -32.81 0.23
N VAL A 17 -8.00 -32.11 -0.80
CA VAL A 17 -7.50 -30.76 -1.10
C VAL A 17 -7.95 -29.76 -0.02
N GLY A 18 -9.17 -29.91 0.51
CA GLY A 18 -9.64 -29.11 1.64
C GLY A 18 -8.75 -29.26 2.88
N ALA A 19 -8.36 -30.51 3.21
CA ALA A 19 -7.43 -30.76 4.31
C ALA A 19 -6.03 -30.19 4.03
N PHE A 20 -5.53 -30.34 2.81
CA PHE A 20 -4.24 -29.77 2.40
C PHE A 20 -4.24 -28.25 2.52
N LEU A 21 -5.26 -27.56 1.98
CA LEU A 21 -5.40 -26.11 2.08
C LEU A 21 -5.54 -25.63 3.53
N THR A 22 -6.27 -26.37 4.37
CA THR A 22 -6.41 -26.03 5.79
C THR A 22 -5.06 -26.07 6.49
N LEU A 23 -4.27 -27.11 6.27
CA LEU A 23 -3.02 -27.34 7.03
C LEU A 23 -1.85 -26.51 6.49
N THR A 24 -1.73 -26.35 5.18
CA THR A 24 -0.58 -25.70 4.55
C THR A 24 -0.85 -24.25 4.19
N GLY A 25 -2.07 -23.92 3.78
CA GLY A 25 -2.45 -22.56 3.38
C GLY A 25 -2.73 -21.61 4.54
N ASN A 26 -2.90 -22.11 5.77
CA ASN A 26 -3.29 -21.31 6.93
C ASN A 26 -2.24 -21.32 8.06
N PHE A 27 -0.98 -21.51 7.71
CA PHE A 27 0.11 -21.57 8.68
C PHE A 27 0.17 -20.33 9.57
N THR A 28 0.21 -19.13 8.98
CA THR A 28 0.25 -17.85 9.69
C THR A 28 -0.98 -17.62 10.59
N PHE A 29 -2.17 -18.05 10.14
CA PHE A 29 -3.38 -18.01 10.97
C PHE A 29 -3.20 -18.84 12.25
N PHE A 30 -2.70 -20.08 12.14
CA PHE A 30 -2.47 -20.94 13.30
C PHE A 30 -1.33 -20.43 14.17
N GLU A 31 -0.25 -19.93 13.58
CA GLU A 31 0.88 -19.34 14.32
C GLU A 31 0.42 -18.17 15.19
N LYS A 32 -0.23 -17.15 14.60
CA LYS A 32 -0.79 -16.01 15.33
C LYS A 32 -1.85 -16.43 16.36
N THR A 33 -2.65 -17.43 16.04
CA THR A 33 -3.61 -18.00 17.02
C THR A 33 -2.88 -18.62 18.21
N MET A 34 -1.79 -19.36 17.99
CA MET A 34 -1.03 -20.01 19.08
C MET A 34 -0.23 -19.02 19.92
N GLN A 35 0.07 -17.82 19.41
CA GLN A 35 0.62 -16.72 20.23
C GLN A 35 -0.38 -16.23 21.28
N ILE A 36 -1.67 -16.21 20.95
CA ILE A 36 -2.76 -15.78 21.86
C ILE A 36 -3.27 -16.93 22.74
N TYR A 37 -3.37 -18.11 22.16
CA TYR A 37 -3.81 -19.34 22.80
C TYR A 37 -2.69 -20.40 22.71
N PRO A 38 -1.69 -20.39 23.62
CA PRO A 38 -0.57 -21.31 23.59
C PRO A 38 -1.01 -22.76 23.47
N PHE A 39 -0.42 -23.51 22.54
CA PHE A 39 -0.83 -24.88 22.22
C PHE A 39 -0.78 -25.81 23.44
N ALA A 40 0.22 -25.66 24.32
CA ALA A 40 0.35 -26.50 25.52
C ALA A 40 -0.89 -26.44 26.43
N GLU A 41 -1.54 -25.29 26.51
CA GLU A 41 -2.70 -25.06 27.39
C GLU A 41 -4.04 -25.17 26.64
N ASN A 42 -4.05 -24.89 25.32
CA ASN A 42 -5.26 -24.74 24.53
C ASN A 42 -5.33 -25.71 23.33
N TRP A 43 -4.61 -26.84 23.37
CA TRP A 43 -4.47 -27.74 22.23
C TRP A 43 -5.81 -28.25 21.66
N LEU A 44 -6.81 -28.53 22.54
CA LEU A 44 -8.14 -28.94 22.08
C LEU A 44 -8.84 -27.83 21.29
N PHE A 45 -8.70 -26.57 21.72
CA PHE A 45 -9.27 -25.44 21.01
C PHE A 45 -8.56 -25.22 19.65
N VAL A 46 -7.23 -25.28 19.61
CA VAL A 46 -6.46 -25.13 18.36
C VAL A 46 -6.80 -26.25 17.36
N ILE A 47 -6.93 -27.51 17.83
CA ILE A 47 -7.40 -28.60 16.97
C ILE A 47 -8.84 -28.36 16.51
N SER A 48 -9.70 -27.84 17.38
CA SER A 48 -11.08 -27.51 17.03
C SER A 48 -11.14 -26.46 15.91
N LEU A 49 -10.25 -25.46 15.92
CA LEU A 49 -10.11 -24.48 14.84
C LEU A 49 -9.69 -25.13 13.51
N SER A 50 -8.80 -26.12 13.55
CA SER A 50 -8.42 -26.87 12.33
C SER A 50 -9.61 -27.64 11.75
N LEU A 51 -10.43 -28.28 12.60
CA LEU A 51 -11.67 -28.96 12.18
C LEU A 51 -12.72 -27.97 11.67
N PHE A 52 -12.84 -26.81 12.31
CA PHE A 52 -13.71 -25.71 11.90
C PHE A 52 -13.35 -25.26 10.48
N LEU A 53 -12.09 -24.89 10.24
CA LEU A 53 -11.61 -24.44 8.93
C LEU A 53 -11.73 -25.52 7.86
N PHE A 54 -11.35 -26.75 8.18
CA PHE A 54 -11.51 -27.89 7.28
C PHE A 54 -12.97 -28.10 6.87
N SER A 55 -13.87 -28.10 7.84
CA SER A 55 -15.30 -28.29 7.60
C SER A 55 -15.88 -27.15 6.77
N PHE A 56 -15.49 -25.90 7.07
CA PHE A 56 -15.91 -24.71 6.36
C PHE A 56 -15.43 -24.73 4.90
N LEU A 57 -14.10 -24.84 4.68
CA LEU A 57 -13.51 -24.86 3.34
C LEU A 57 -14.03 -26.02 2.50
N SER A 58 -14.08 -27.24 3.08
CA SER A 58 -14.57 -28.42 2.36
C SER A 58 -16.04 -28.30 1.99
N SER A 59 -16.87 -27.67 2.84
CA SER A 59 -18.28 -27.41 2.54
C SER A 59 -18.44 -26.47 1.34
N ILE A 60 -17.70 -25.37 1.32
CA ILE A 60 -17.69 -24.43 0.17
C ILE A 60 -17.21 -25.16 -1.11
N LEU A 61 -16.11 -25.91 -1.02
CA LEU A 61 -15.58 -26.65 -2.17
C LEU A 61 -16.58 -27.69 -2.71
N LEU A 62 -17.33 -28.36 -1.82
CA LEU A 62 -18.39 -29.27 -2.26
C LEU A 62 -19.52 -28.54 -2.98
N LEU A 63 -19.84 -27.30 -2.64
CA LEU A 63 -20.88 -26.51 -3.31
C LEU A 63 -20.45 -26.06 -4.71
N ILE A 64 -19.18 -25.65 -4.90
CA ILE A 64 -18.70 -25.06 -6.16
C ILE A 64 -18.04 -26.05 -7.12
N CYS A 65 -17.48 -27.17 -6.61
CA CYS A 65 -16.80 -28.18 -7.41
C CYS A 65 -17.77 -29.18 -8.02
N PHE A 66 -18.18 -29.00 -9.27
CA PHE A 66 -18.99 -29.94 -10.03
C PHE A 66 -18.12 -30.86 -10.88
N ARG A 67 -18.73 -31.82 -11.55
CA ARG A 67 -18.05 -32.86 -12.36
C ARG A 67 -17.02 -32.30 -13.33
N TRP A 68 -17.33 -31.16 -13.95
CA TRP A 68 -16.48 -30.54 -14.98
C TRP A 68 -15.51 -29.51 -14.38
N SER A 69 -15.87 -28.85 -13.28
CA SER A 69 -15.13 -27.77 -12.68
C SER A 69 -14.21 -28.19 -11.54
N VAL A 70 -14.33 -29.43 -11.02
CA VAL A 70 -13.60 -29.85 -9.81
C VAL A 70 -12.09 -29.70 -9.96
N LYS A 71 -11.49 -30.21 -11.05
CA LYS A 71 -10.04 -30.11 -11.24
C LYS A 71 -9.57 -28.68 -11.50
N PRO A 72 -10.16 -27.92 -12.45
CA PRO A 72 -9.78 -26.52 -12.64
C PRO A 72 -9.88 -25.67 -11.36
N ILE A 73 -10.98 -25.79 -10.61
CA ILE A 73 -11.17 -25.02 -9.36
C ILE A 73 -10.12 -25.42 -8.32
N LEU A 74 -9.89 -26.71 -8.08
CA LEU A 74 -8.92 -27.16 -7.09
C LEU A 74 -7.50 -26.75 -7.45
N ILE A 75 -7.11 -26.83 -8.73
CA ILE A 75 -5.79 -26.39 -9.21
C ILE A 75 -5.64 -24.88 -9.03
N PHE A 76 -6.64 -24.12 -9.44
CA PHE A 76 -6.63 -22.65 -9.23
C PHE A 76 -6.44 -22.28 -7.76
N LEU A 77 -7.19 -22.91 -6.86
CA LEU A 77 -7.09 -22.64 -5.42
C LEU A 77 -5.75 -23.08 -4.82
N LEU A 78 -5.15 -24.18 -5.29
CA LEU A 78 -3.82 -24.61 -4.85
C LEU A 78 -2.74 -23.60 -5.27
N LEU A 79 -2.75 -23.17 -6.54
CA LEU A 79 -1.82 -22.15 -7.04
C LEU A 79 -2.02 -20.82 -6.34
N LEU A 80 -3.25 -20.35 -6.24
CA LEU A 80 -3.58 -19.12 -5.53
C LEU A 80 -3.12 -19.18 -4.06
N SER A 81 -3.49 -20.25 -3.34
CA SER A 81 -3.14 -20.40 -1.93
C SER A 81 -1.63 -20.44 -1.71
N SER A 82 -0.84 -21.00 -2.65
CA SER A 82 0.62 -21.01 -2.55
C SER A 82 1.24 -19.60 -2.59
N VAL A 83 0.73 -18.73 -3.47
CA VAL A 83 1.14 -17.33 -3.56
C VAL A 83 0.74 -16.56 -2.30
N LEU A 84 -0.53 -16.66 -1.89
CA LEU A 84 -1.04 -16.00 -0.69
C LEU A 84 -0.28 -16.42 0.57
N THR A 85 -0.01 -17.73 0.72
CA THR A 85 0.74 -18.26 1.86
C THR A 85 2.17 -17.71 1.89
N TYR A 86 2.84 -17.66 0.74
CA TYR A 86 4.18 -17.06 0.65
C TYR A 86 4.17 -15.60 1.13
N SER A 87 3.31 -14.77 0.56
CA SER A 87 3.25 -13.33 0.90
C SER A 87 2.87 -13.10 2.37
N THR A 88 1.89 -13.85 2.87
CA THR A 88 1.43 -13.72 4.26
C THR A 88 2.49 -14.21 5.27
N SER A 89 3.19 -15.32 4.96
CA SER A 89 4.17 -15.90 5.89
C SER A 89 5.51 -15.18 5.90
N ASN A 90 5.93 -14.56 4.78
CA ASN A 90 7.24 -13.91 4.70
C ASN A 90 7.19 -12.39 4.95
N TYR A 91 6.06 -11.75 4.61
CA TYR A 91 5.93 -10.29 4.73
C TYR A 91 4.79 -9.86 5.67
N GLY A 92 3.97 -10.79 6.16
CA GLY A 92 2.78 -10.46 6.98
C GLY A 92 1.63 -9.84 6.17
N ILE A 93 1.70 -9.83 4.85
CA ILE A 93 0.72 -9.19 3.97
C ILE A 93 -0.66 -9.82 4.14
N VAL A 94 -1.67 -8.96 4.30
CA VAL A 94 -3.09 -9.31 4.33
C VAL A 94 -3.76 -8.85 3.04
N PHE A 95 -4.32 -9.80 2.29
CA PHE A 95 -4.99 -9.51 1.03
C PHE A 95 -6.44 -9.06 1.25
N ASP A 96 -6.61 -7.85 1.75
CA ASP A 96 -7.91 -7.18 1.75
C ASP A 96 -8.21 -6.55 0.37
N HIS A 97 -9.33 -5.81 0.23
CA HIS A 97 -9.69 -5.24 -1.06
C HIS A 97 -8.76 -4.10 -1.51
N ASN A 98 -8.14 -3.38 -0.55
CA ASN A 98 -7.16 -2.34 -0.86
C ASN A 98 -5.86 -2.97 -1.35
N MET A 99 -5.35 -3.99 -0.65
CA MET A 99 -4.16 -4.72 -1.07
C MET A 99 -4.35 -5.42 -2.43
N ILE A 100 -5.56 -5.90 -2.73
CA ILE A 100 -5.89 -6.40 -4.08
C ILE A 100 -5.82 -5.26 -5.10
N THR A 101 -6.36 -4.08 -4.78
CA THR A 101 -6.26 -2.91 -5.67
C THR A 101 -4.79 -2.55 -5.91
N ASN A 102 -4.00 -2.46 -4.84
CA ASN A 102 -2.57 -2.18 -4.91
C ASN A 102 -1.86 -3.21 -5.80
N THR A 103 -2.11 -4.51 -5.62
CA THR A 103 -1.54 -5.59 -6.44
C THR A 103 -1.86 -5.43 -7.94
N PHE A 104 -3.07 -4.96 -8.30
CA PHE A 104 -3.43 -4.70 -9.71
C PHE A 104 -2.86 -3.40 -10.26
N GLU A 105 -2.47 -2.47 -9.40
CA GLU A 105 -1.85 -1.20 -9.77
C GLU A 105 -0.30 -1.23 -9.64
N THR A 106 0.26 -2.34 -9.12
CA THR A 106 1.70 -2.63 -9.04
C THR A 106 2.28 -2.84 -10.43
N ASP A 107 3.45 -2.29 -10.69
CA ASP A 107 4.12 -2.42 -11.97
C ASP A 107 4.99 -3.70 -12.09
N ALA A 108 5.55 -3.94 -13.30
CA ALA A 108 6.35 -5.13 -13.56
C ALA A 108 7.70 -5.14 -12.82
N SER A 109 8.24 -3.98 -12.44
CA SER A 109 9.49 -3.83 -11.68
C SER A 109 9.29 -4.29 -10.25
N GLU A 110 8.25 -3.78 -9.58
CA GLU A 110 7.87 -4.19 -8.23
C GLU A 110 7.57 -5.68 -8.14
N LEU A 111 6.82 -6.23 -9.13
CA LEU A 111 6.58 -7.67 -9.20
C LEU A 111 7.88 -8.47 -9.32
N GLY A 112 8.87 -7.94 -10.05
CA GLY A 112 10.20 -8.53 -10.16
C GLY A 112 10.93 -8.64 -8.83
N ASP A 113 10.80 -7.63 -7.97
CA ASP A 113 11.41 -7.60 -6.63
C ASP A 113 10.79 -8.60 -5.65
N LEU A 114 9.56 -9.04 -5.88
CA LEU A 114 8.91 -10.08 -5.07
C LEU A 114 9.29 -11.50 -5.49
N LEU A 115 9.90 -11.70 -6.68
CA LEU A 115 10.32 -13.01 -7.16
C LEU A 115 11.61 -13.47 -6.48
N SER A 116 11.53 -14.60 -5.80
CA SER A 116 12.64 -15.17 -5.05
C SER A 116 12.70 -16.69 -5.19
N ILE A 117 13.79 -17.31 -4.76
CA ILE A 117 13.89 -18.75 -4.71
C ILE A 117 12.87 -19.34 -3.73
N GLN A 118 12.60 -18.66 -2.61
CA GLN A 118 11.57 -19.06 -1.66
C GLN A 118 10.18 -19.03 -2.29
N PHE A 119 9.85 -17.96 -3.03
CA PHE A 119 8.60 -17.90 -3.80
C PHE A 119 8.43 -19.11 -4.74
N ILE A 120 9.50 -19.45 -5.48
CA ILE A 120 9.49 -20.60 -6.38
C ILE A 120 9.27 -21.91 -5.62
N LEU A 121 9.89 -22.08 -4.43
CA LEU A 121 9.70 -23.27 -3.59
C LEU A 121 8.27 -23.37 -3.06
N TYR A 122 7.69 -22.26 -2.54
CA TYR A 122 6.29 -22.24 -2.13
C TYR A 122 5.34 -22.59 -3.28
N LEU A 123 5.52 -21.95 -4.44
CA LEU A 123 4.73 -22.21 -5.63
C LEU A 123 4.87 -23.66 -6.09
N PHE A 124 6.08 -24.21 -6.05
CA PHE A 124 6.32 -25.61 -6.47
C PHE A 124 5.68 -26.61 -5.51
N PHE A 125 5.99 -26.53 -4.19
CA PHE A 125 5.56 -27.53 -3.24
C PHE A 125 4.10 -27.42 -2.83
N LEU A 126 3.57 -26.20 -2.70
CA LEU A 126 2.18 -25.98 -2.28
C LEU A 126 1.21 -25.79 -3.45
N GLY A 127 1.69 -25.35 -4.61
CA GLY A 127 0.88 -25.09 -5.80
C GLY A 127 1.05 -26.16 -6.88
N LEU A 128 2.18 -26.19 -7.57
CA LEU A 128 2.40 -26.99 -8.79
C LEU A 128 2.39 -28.49 -8.52
N LEU A 129 3.11 -28.96 -7.51
CA LEU A 129 3.21 -30.39 -7.19
C LEU A 129 1.85 -31.00 -6.81
N PRO A 130 1.06 -30.43 -5.86
CA PRO A 130 -0.28 -30.96 -5.58
C PRO A 130 -1.22 -30.80 -6.78
N SER A 131 -1.11 -29.75 -7.58
CA SER A 131 -1.88 -29.58 -8.82
C SER A 131 -1.58 -30.67 -9.84
N PHE A 132 -0.32 -31.07 -9.99
CA PHE A 132 0.06 -32.20 -10.82
C PHE A 132 -0.61 -33.51 -10.37
N PHE A 133 -0.68 -33.76 -9.05
CA PHE A 133 -1.39 -34.94 -8.53
C PHE A 133 -2.89 -34.85 -8.83
N VAL A 134 -3.53 -33.67 -8.63
CA VAL A 134 -4.95 -33.47 -8.97
C VAL A 134 -5.22 -33.75 -10.45
N LEU A 135 -4.33 -33.30 -11.35
CA LEU A 135 -4.45 -33.58 -12.79
C LEU A 135 -4.38 -35.07 -13.11
N LYS A 136 -3.42 -35.80 -12.51
CA LYS A 136 -3.17 -37.23 -12.78
C LYS A 136 -4.22 -38.16 -12.17
N ILE A 137 -4.89 -37.76 -11.08
CA ILE A 137 -5.91 -38.58 -10.42
C ILE A 137 -7.08 -38.84 -11.36
N LYS A 138 -7.50 -40.12 -11.46
CA LYS A 138 -8.68 -40.54 -12.21
C LYS A 138 -9.91 -40.48 -11.29
N ILE A 139 -10.90 -39.68 -11.66
CA ILE A 139 -12.15 -39.53 -10.89
C ILE A 139 -13.14 -40.62 -11.32
N ILE A 140 -13.77 -41.30 -10.33
CA ILE A 140 -14.85 -42.25 -10.59
C ILE A 140 -16.05 -41.50 -11.16
N ARG A 141 -16.55 -41.93 -12.29
CA ARG A 141 -17.75 -41.37 -12.90
C ARG A 141 -18.98 -42.07 -12.28
N ILE A 142 -19.73 -41.30 -11.49
CA ILE A 142 -20.97 -41.77 -10.88
C ILE A 142 -22.14 -41.01 -11.55
N PRO A 143 -23.32 -41.63 -11.75
CA PRO A 143 -24.51 -40.93 -12.24
C PRO A 143 -24.88 -39.72 -11.34
N PHE A 144 -25.58 -38.75 -11.91
CA PHE A 144 -25.84 -37.46 -11.23
C PHE A 144 -26.56 -37.62 -9.89
N ILE A 145 -27.64 -38.41 -9.83
CA ILE A 145 -28.46 -38.58 -8.63
C ILE A 145 -27.68 -39.22 -7.48
N PRO A 146 -27.00 -40.36 -7.62
CA PRO A 146 -26.16 -40.91 -6.58
C PRO A 146 -25.01 -39.98 -6.18
N GLN A 147 -24.41 -39.25 -7.13
CA GLN A 147 -23.35 -38.30 -6.87
C GLN A 147 -23.87 -37.12 -6.02
N PHE A 148 -25.06 -36.60 -6.35
CA PHE A 148 -25.72 -35.54 -5.57
C PHE A 148 -25.98 -35.98 -4.12
N TRP A 149 -26.56 -37.16 -3.92
CA TRP A 149 -26.81 -37.70 -2.57
C TRP A 149 -25.52 -37.96 -1.79
N GLN A 150 -24.47 -38.46 -2.43
CA GLN A 150 -23.16 -38.62 -1.79
C GLN A 150 -22.61 -37.28 -1.30
N ARG A 151 -22.63 -36.25 -2.15
CA ARG A 151 -22.18 -34.90 -1.82
C ARG A 151 -23.03 -34.28 -0.71
N PHE A 152 -24.34 -34.41 -0.81
CA PHE A 152 -25.27 -33.87 0.18
C PHE A 152 -25.05 -34.49 1.55
N LYS A 153 -24.90 -35.81 1.64
CA LYS A 153 -24.60 -36.49 2.92
C LYS A 153 -23.29 -35.99 3.53
N VAL A 154 -22.24 -35.87 2.74
CA VAL A 154 -20.93 -35.38 3.22
C VAL A 154 -21.01 -33.89 3.60
N PHE A 155 -21.70 -33.06 2.83
CA PHE A 155 -21.95 -31.67 3.17
C PHE A 155 -22.67 -31.54 4.50
N VAL A 156 -23.76 -32.27 4.70
CA VAL A 156 -24.51 -32.29 5.99
C VAL A 156 -23.60 -32.75 7.13
N ALA A 157 -22.79 -33.80 6.92
CA ALA A 157 -21.85 -34.27 7.94
C ALA A 157 -20.81 -33.18 8.31
N LEU A 158 -20.26 -32.48 7.35
CA LEU A 158 -19.33 -31.37 7.59
C LEU A 158 -19.99 -30.19 8.34
N VAL A 159 -21.24 -29.85 7.98
CA VAL A 159 -22.03 -28.82 8.69
C VAL A 159 -22.32 -29.26 10.12
N VAL A 160 -22.64 -30.51 10.35
CA VAL A 160 -22.85 -31.06 11.71
C VAL A 160 -21.53 -30.97 12.50
N VAL A 161 -20.41 -31.41 11.93
CA VAL A 161 -19.09 -31.28 12.59
C VAL A 161 -18.78 -29.81 12.92
N PHE A 162 -19.00 -28.90 11.99
CA PHE A 162 -18.83 -27.47 12.20
C PHE A 162 -19.67 -26.97 13.40
N ILE A 163 -20.98 -27.30 13.44
CA ILE A 163 -21.88 -26.88 14.51
C ILE A 163 -21.44 -27.48 15.84
N VAL A 164 -21.14 -28.78 15.88
CA VAL A 164 -20.70 -29.47 17.10
C VAL A 164 -19.44 -28.86 17.66
N VAL A 165 -18.46 -28.59 16.81
CA VAL A 165 -17.18 -27.95 17.19
C VAL A 165 -17.42 -26.56 17.78
N VAL A 166 -18.23 -25.73 17.13
CA VAL A 166 -18.52 -24.36 17.59
C VAL A 166 -19.29 -24.40 18.94
N LEU A 167 -20.27 -25.28 19.08
CA LEU A 167 -21.03 -25.39 20.31
C LEU A 167 -20.19 -25.95 21.48
N SER A 168 -19.32 -26.95 21.20
CA SER A 168 -18.47 -27.55 22.24
C SER A 168 -17.45 -26.57 22.81
N PHE A 169 -17.00 -25.61 22.01
CA PHE A 169 -16.04 -24.59 22.40
C PHE A 169 -16.64 -23.17 22.35
N SER A 170 -17.96 -23.02 22.57
CA SER A 170 -18.67 -21.76 22.34
C SER A 170 -18.07 -20.56 23.08
N LYS A 171 -17.59 -20.74 24.31
CA LYS A 171 -16.90 -19.67 25.08
C LYS A 171 -15.64 -19.19 24.36
N HIS A 172 -14.80 -20.13 23.92
CA HIS A 172 -13.56 -19.81 23.20
C HIS A 172 -13.85 -19.14 21.85
N TYR A 173 -14.80 -19.68 21.07
CA TYR A 173 -15.18 -19.08 19.78
C TYR A 173 -15.80 -17.70 19.93
N THR A 174 -16.58 -17.45 20.98
CA THR A 174 -17.18 -16.14 21.23
C THR A 174 -16.09 -15.10 21.58
N SER A 175 -15.17 -15.44 22.49
CA SER A 175 -14.05 -14.59 22.86
C SER A 175 -13.12 -14.39 21.65
N PHE A 176 -12.71 -15.47 20.97
CA PHE A 176 -11.88 -15.44 19.79
C PHE A 176 -12.44 -14.53 18.68
N ALA A 177 -13.72 -14.71 18.32
CA ALA A 177 -14.36 -13.93 17.27
C ALA A 177 -14.60 -12.45 17.65
N ARG A 178 -14.70 -12.13 18.94
CA ARG A 178 -14.94 -10.77 19.43
C ARG A 178 -13.65 -10.00 19.63
N GLU A 179 -12.64 -10.62 20.23
CA GLU A 179 -11.38 -9.98 20.64
C GLU A 179 -10.29 -10.07 19.57
N ASN A 180 -10.35 -11.10 18.71
CA ASN A 180 -9.31 -11.37 17.72
C ASN A 180 -9.91 -11.38 16.29
N ARG A 181 -10.69 -10.35 15.96
CA ARG A 181 -11.38 -10.22 14.66
C ARG A 181 -10.42 -10.23 13.48
N ASP A 182 -9.20 -9.74 13.71
CA ASP A 182 -8.21 -9.53 12.68
C ASP A 182 -7.59 -10.85 12.21
N LEU A 183 -7.59 -11.89 13.03
CA LEU A 183 -7.09 -13.20 12.63
C LEU A 183 -7.86 -13.81 11.45
N ARG A 184 -9.13 -13.43 11.23
CA ARG A 184 -9.90 -13.86 10.04
C ARG A 184 -9.26 -13.45 8.71
N LEU A 185 -8.48 -12.37 8.72
CA LEU A 185 -7.82 -11.81 7.55
C LEU A 185 -6.74 -12.74 6.99
N TYR A 186 -6.19 -13.60 7.86
CA TYR A 186 -5.17 -14.58 7.52
C TYR A 186 -5.73 -15.92 7.04
N ILE A 187 -7.07 -16.06 6.92
CA ILE A 187 -7.69 -17.32 6.46
C ILE A 187 -7.67 -17.40 4.94
N THR A 188 -6.69 -18.12 4.42
CA THR A 188 -6.53 -18.35 2.96
C THR A 188 -7.22 -19.65 2.51
N PRO A 189 -7.74 -19.68 1.29
CA PRO A 189 -7.94 -18.59 0.32
C PRO A 189 -9.26 -17.81 0.52
N SER A 190 -10.03 -18.10 1.58
CA SER A 190 -11.41 -17.60 1.77
C SER A 190 -11.47 -16.09 1.86
N TYR A 191 -10.55 -15.48 2.61
CA TYR A 191 -10.55 -14.03 2.81
C TYR A 191 -10.18 -13.30 1.51
N PHE A 192 -9.19 -13.81 0.77
CA PHE A 192 -8.86 -13.28 -0.56
C PHE A 192 -10.06 -13.32 -1.52
N LEU A 193 -10.79 -14.45 -1.57
CA LEU A 193 -11.98 -14.56 -2.43
C LEU A 193 -13.07 -13.57 -2.04
N TYR A 194 -13.31 -13.39 -0.74
CA TYR A 194 -14.23 -12.37 -0.24
C TYR A 194 -13.78 -10.95 -0.64
N SER A 195 -12.51 -10.63 -0.44
CA SER A 195 -11.92 -9.34 -0.79
C SER A 195 -11.96 -9.08 -2.30
N SER A 196 -11.75 -10.13 -3.12
CA SER A 196 -11.86 -10.05 -4.58
C SER A 196 -13.28 -9.72 -5.04
N ILE A 197 -14.30 -10.25 -4.38
CA ILE A 197 -15.70 -9.89 -4.68
C ILE A 197 -15.93 -8.41 -4.36
N LYS A 198 -15.46 -7.93 -3.21
CA LYS A 198 -15.55 -6.51 -2.84
C LYS A 198 -14.79 -5.60 -3.82
N PHE A 199 -13.62 -6.03 -4.29
CA PHE A 199 -12.85 -5.30 -5.29
C PHE A 199 -13.63 -5.14 -6.60
N VAL A 200 -14.22 -6.23 -7.10
CA VAL A 200 -15.05 -6.19 -8.33
C VAL A 200 -16.26 -5.27 -8.13
N ASP A 201 -16.92 -5.37 -7.00
CA ASP A 201 -18.09 -4.52 -6.65
C ASP A 201 -17.70 -3.03 -6.62
N SER A 202 -16.57 -2.70 -5.99
CA SER A 202 -16.01 -1.35 -5.97
C SER A 202 -15.67 -0.81 -7.37
N LYS A 203 -15.11 -1.64 -8.25
CA LYS A 203 -14.84 -1.23 -9.66
C LYS A 203 -16.12 -0.97 -10.44
N ILE A 204 -17.16 -1.81 -10.26
CA ILE A 204 -18.48 -1.61 -10.87
C ILE A 204 -19.10 -0.30 -10.34
N GLU A 205 -19.06 -0.08 -9.03
CA GLU A 205 -19.56 1.16 -8.41
C GLU A 205 -18.83 2.40 -8.95
N THR A 206 -17.50 2.34 -9.08
CA THR A 206 -16.69 3.43 -9.64
C THR A 206 -17.09 3.75 -11.07
N SER A 207 -17.26 2.74 -11.93
CA SER A 207 -17.62 2.93 -13.33
C SER A 207 -19.05 3.43 -13.52
N ALA A 208 -19.93 3.19 -12.56
CA ALA A 208 -21.34 3.60 -12.65
C ALA A 208 -21.61 5.04 -12.17
N LYS A 209 -20.66 5.66 -11.45
CA LYS A 209 -20.85 7.03 -10.92
C LYS A 209 -20.45 8.09 -11.95
N PRO A 210 -21.30 9.12 -12.16
CA PRO A 210 -20.91 10.25 -12.99
C PRO A 210 -19.82 11.06 -12.28
N PHE A 211 -18.91 11.64 -13.07
CA PHE A 211 -17.88 12.53 -12.55
C PHE A 211 -18.50 13.80 -11.96
N LYS A 212 -18.12 14.13 -10.72
CA LYS A 212 -18.59 15.31 -10.02
C LYS A 212 -17.55 16.41 -10.09
N VAL A 213 -17.83 17.46 -10.83
CA VAL A 213 -16.97 18.65 -10.86
C VAL A 213 -17.24 19.48 -9.60
N ILE A 214 -16.18 19.82 -8.87
CA ILE A 214 -16.22 20.73 -7.71
C ILE A 214 -15.18 21.83 -7.91
N GLY A 215 -15.34 22.95 -7.17
CA GLY A 215 -14.35 24.02 -7.14
C GLY A 215 -14.21 24.79 -8.47
N GLN A 216 -15.21 24.79 -9.36
CA GLN A 216 -15.18 25.62 -10.57
C GLN A 216 -15.15 27.12 -10.29
N ASP A 217 -15.43 27.51 -9.04
CA ASP A 217 -15.31 28.86 -8.53
C ASP A 217 -13.90 29.18 -8.01
N ALA A 218 -12.94 28.26 -8.21
CA ALA A 218 -11.56 28.46 -7.78
C ALA A 218 -10.92 29.64 -8.55
N ALA A 219 -10.34 30.55 -7.82
CA ALA A 219 -9.69 31.72 -8.39
C ALA A 219 -8.49 32.14 -7.51
N ILE A 220 -7.41 32.58 -8.13
CA ILE A 220 -6.27 33.18 -7.41
C ILE A 220 -6.76 34.49 -6.78
N LYS A 221 -6.60 34.62 -5.45
CA LYS A 221 -7.16 35.75 -4.68
C LYS A 221 -6.46 37.07 -4.95
N LYS A 222 -5.14 37.06 -5.01
CA LYS A 222 -4.34 38.25 -5.21
C LYS A 222 -3.17 37.92 -6.17
N LYS A 223 -3.06 38.70 -7.23
CA LYS A 223 -1.81 38.69 -7.99
C LYS A 223 -0.75 39.41 -7.15
N SER A 224 0.24 38.65 -6.68
CA SER A 224 1.51 39.19 -6.23
C SER A 224 2.26 39.80 -7.42
N ASP A 225 3.24 40.66 -7.17
CA ASP A 225 4.16 41.13 -8.21
C ASP A 225 5.06 40.01 -8.73
N LYS A 226 5.14 38.88 -8.01
CA LYS A 226 5.83 37.65 -8.36
C LYS A 226 4.83 36.51 -8.52
N ARG A 227 5.09 35.62 -9.49
CA ARG A 227 4.37 34.36 -9.62
C ARG A 227 4.71 33.40 -8.48
N ARG A 228 3.87 32.42 -8.19
CA ARG A 228 4.15 31.34 -7.24
C ARG A 228 4.73 30.13 -7.97
N LEU A 229 5.77 29.56 -7.38
CA LEU A 229 6.34 28.29 -7.80
C LEU A 229 6.38 27.35 -6.60
N ILE A 230 5.43 26.44 -6.56
CA ILE A 230 5.29 25.46 -5.47
C ILE A 230 5.66 24.08 -6.00
N ILE A 231 6.56 23.39 -5.30
CA ILE A 231 6.85 21.97 -5.57
C ILE A 231 6.33 21.13 -4.43
N PHE A 232 5.37 20.26 -4.73
CA PHE A 232 4.86 19.25 -3.79
C PHE A 232 5.52 17.91 -4.11
N VAL A 233 6.35 17.42 -3.19
CA VAL A 233 7.02 16.13 -3.32
C VAL A 233 6.26 15.09 -2.50
N ILE A 234 5.72 14.09 -3.17
CA ILE A 234 5.12 12.92 -2.54
C ILE A 234 6.27 11.94 -2.29
N GLY A 235 6.58 11.73 -1.01
CA GLY A 235 7.51 10.69 -0.58
C GLY A 235 6.84 9.32 -0.61
N GLU A 236 7.63 8.29 -0.78
CA GLU A 236 7.20 6.90 -0.76
C GLU A 236 7.75 6.22 0.49
N ALA A 237 6.86 5.62 1.29
CA ALA A 237 7.18 4.78 2.44
C ALA A 237 8.12 5.41 3.48
N SER A 238 8.14 6.75 3.62
CA SER A 238 9.09 7.46 4.49
C SER A 238 8.54 7.68 5.89
N ARG A 239 9.10 6.97 6.85
CA ARG A 239 8.75 7.01 8.28
C ARG A 239 9.29 8.29 8.94
N ARG A 240 8.47 8.91 9.79
CA ARG A 240 8.90 10.11 10.55
C ARG A 240 9.99 9.82 11.59
N ASP A 241 10.00 8.60 12.18
CA ASP A 241 10.89 8.21 13.26
C ASP A 241 12.29 7.80 12.77
N HIS A 242 12.52 7.69 11.46
CA HIS A 242 13.82 7.51 10.82
C HIS A 242 14.42 8.82 10.28
N MET A 243 13.84 9.97 10.63
CA MET A 243 14.34 11.30 10.26
C MET A 243 15.19 11.91 11.37
N SER A 244 16.49 12.22 11.12
CA SER A 244 17.37 12.86 12.11
C SER A 244 16.85 14.24 12.53
N ILE A 245 16.21 14.96 11.62
CA ILE A 245 15.53 16.24 11.89
C ILE A 245 14.39 16.11 12.93
N ASN A 246 13.86 14.89 13.13
CA ASN A 246 12.85 14.56 14.16
C ASN A 246 13.46 13.92 15.42
N GLY A 247 14.81 13.82 15.49
CA GLY A 247 15.52 13.27 16.64
C GLY A 247 15.93 11.81 16.50
N TYR A 248 15.89 11.24 15.30
CA TYR A 248 16.47 9.92 15.05
C TYR A 248 17.97 9.92 15.31
N SER A 249 18.50 8.79 15.81
CA SER A 249 19.90 8.72 16.28
C SER A 249 20.94 8.73 15.17
N LEU A 250 20.59 8.27 13.96
CA LEU A 250 21.46 8.30 12.79
C LEU A 250 21.21 9.57 11.99
N GLN A 251 22.28 10.10 11.39
CA GLN A 251 22.25 11.34 10.61
C GLN A 251 21.67 11.09 9.20
N THR A 252 20.36 10.98 9.10
CA THR A 252 19.65 10.67 7.85
C THR A 252 19.24 11.92 7.06
N ASN A 253 19.25 13.13 7.67
CA ASN A 253 18.89 14.39 7.00
C ASN A 253 19.96 15.51 7.11
N PRO A 254 21.26 15.23 6.82
CA PRO A 254 22.34 16.20 7.04
C PRO A 254 22.27 17.44 6.14
N LEU A 255 21.54 17.40 5.03
CA LEU A 255 21.37 18.53 4.12
C LEU A 255 20.18 19.38 4.51
N LEU A 256 19.02 18.78 4.78
CA LEU A 256 17.82 19.48 5.22
C LEU A 256 18.00 20.17 6.58
N GLU A 257 18.83 19.64 7.48
CA GLU A 257 19.17 20.28 8.75
C GLU A 257 19.87 21.64 8.59
N LYS A 258 20.46 21.92 7.42
CA LYS A 258 21.07 23.21 7.10
C LYS A 258 20.08 24.23 6.57
N GLU A 259 18.87 23.80 6.27
CA GLU A 259 17.78 24.61 5.74
C GLU A 259 16.79 25.00 6.84
N ASP A 260 16.05 26.12 6.68
CA ASP A 260 14.97 26.49 7.62
C ASP A 260 13.70 25.65 7.36
N ILE A 261 13.82 24.34 7.61
CA ILE A 261 12.76 23.37 7.43
C ILE A 261 11.78 23.42 8.59
N ILE A 262 10.48 23.38 8.30
CA ILE A 262 9.42 23.13 9.26
C ILE A 262 9.04 21.66 9.17
N SER A 263 9.39 20.88 10.20
CA SER A 263 9.02 19.46 10.27
C SER A 263 7.70 19.28 11.01
N PHE A 264 6.75 18.58 10.37
CA PHE A 264 5.49 18.17 10.98
C PHE A 264 5.71 16.84 11.71
N THR A 265 6.03 16.94 12.99
CA THR A 265 6.49 15.80 13.80
C THR A 265 5.37 14.80 14.16
N ASN A 266 4.12 15.07 13.80
CA ASN A 266 2.97 14.22 14.11
C ASN A 266 1.97 14.22 12.94
N MET A 267 2.45 13.76 11.77
CA MET A 267 1.66 13.60 10.56
C MET A 267 1.25 12.15 10.37
N THR A 268 -0.04 11.90 10.13
CA THR A 268 -0.56 10.56 9.81
C THR A 268 -1.09 10.48 8.39
N SER A 269 -0.85 9.34 7.76
CA SER A 269 -1.27 9.08 6.39
C SER A 269 -2.77 8.81 6.25
N CYS A 270 -3.30 8.96 5.04
CA CYS A 270 -4.67 8.61 4.70
C CYS A 270 -4.86 7.10 4.51
N GLY A 271 -3.82 6.41 4.08
CA GLY A 271 -3.80 4.97 3.84
C GLY A 271 -2.46 4.37 4.27
N THR A 272 -2.34 3.08 4.12
CA THR A 272 -1.14 2.30 4.39
C THR A 272 -0.49 1.75 3.12
N ASP A 273 -0.96 2.19 1.96
CA ASP A 273 -0.47 1.86 0.64
C ASP A 273 -0.69 3.03 -0.33
N THR A 274 0.15 3.09 -1.37
CA THR A 274 0.16 4.16 -2.37
C THR A 274 -1.17 4.26 -3.12
N ALA A 275 -1.78 3.10 -3.47
CA ALA A 275 -3.02 3.07 -4.26
C ALA A 275 -4.20 3.72 -3.52
N TRP A 276 -4.21 3.68 -2.19
CA TRP A 276 -5.21 4.35 -1.37
C TRP A 276 -4.78 5.76 -0.98
N SER A 277 -3.54 5.90 -0.50
CA SER A 277 -3.09 7.13 0.14
C SER A 277 -2.94 8.28 -0.83
N VAL A 278 -2.27 8.07 -1.96
CA VAL A 278 -2.02 9.14 -2.96
C VAL A 278 -3.33 9.77 -3.43
N PRO A 279 -4.32 9.06 -3.98
CA PRO A 279 -5.54 9.74 -4.41
C PRO A 279 -6.36 10.33 -3.24
N CYS A 280 -6.20 9.83 -2.03
CA CYS A 280 -6.83 10.41 -0.84
C CYS A 280 -6.19 11.76 -0.45
N MET A 281 -4.85 11.90 -0.52
CA MET A 281 -4.11 13.13 -0.23
C MET A 281 -4.59 14.33 -1.05
N PHE A 282 -5.01 14.09 -2.30
CA PHE A 282 -5.49 15.13 -3.21
C PHE A 282 -7.01 15.32 -3.18
N SER A 283 -7.73 14.50 -2.42
CA SER A 283 -9.19 14.51 -2.35
C SER A 283 -9.72 15.48 -1.29
N LEU A 284 -10.83 16.18 -1.60
CA LEU A 284 -11.59 16.94 -0.61
C LEU A 284 -12.21 16.07 0.50
N LEU A 285 -12.34 14.76 0.27
CA LEU A 285 -13.16 13.89 1.13
C LEU A 285 -12.53 13.60 2.50
N GLY A 286 -11.20 13.64 2.60
CA GLY A 286 -10.48 13.15 3.77
C GLY A 286 -10.65 11.64 3.99
N ARG A 287 -9.86 11.06 4.88
CA ARG A 287 -9.75 9.62 5.10
C ARG A 287 -11.07 8.92 5.43
N GLU A 288 -11.87 9.51 6.32
CA GLU A 288 -13.11 8.86 6.80
C GLU A 288 -14.19 8.75 5.73
N SER A 289 -14.25 9.72 4.82
CA SER A 289 -15.28 9.78 3.78
C SER A 289 -14.80 9.29 2.42
N TYR A 290 -13.48 9.09 2.27
CA TYR A 290 -12.86 8.65 1.03
C TYR A 290 -13.26 7.21 0.67
N SER A 291 -13.41 6.98 -0.62
CA SER A 291 -13.36 5.66 -1.25
C SER A 291 -12.88 5.85 -2.69
N HIS A 292 -12.28 4.84 -3.29
CA HIS A 292 -11.83 4.92 -4.70
C HIS A 292 -12.95 5.36 -5.64
N ALA A 293 -14.18 4.84 -5.45
CA ALA A 293 -15.33 5.20 -6.27
C ALA A 293 -15.74 6.68 -6.14
N LYS A 294 -15.55 7.29 -4.98
CA LYS A 294 -15.85 8.71 -4.77
C LYS A 294 -14.70 9.59 -5.25
N GLY A 295 -13.46 9.26 -4.87
CA GLY A 295 -12.27 10.06 -5.20
C GLY A 295 -12.01 10.12 -6.72
N LYS A 296 -12.01 8.97 -7.40
CA LYS A 296 -11.78 8.89 -8.86
C LYS A 296 -12.90 9.56 -9.70
N ASN A 297 -14.11 9.71 -9.14
CA ASN A 297 -15.25 10.33 -9.81
C ASN A 297 -15.53 11.77 -9.33
N MET A 298 -14.53 12.47 -8.81
CA MET A 298 -14.65 13.86 -8.36
C MET A 298 -13.37 14.65 -8.68
N SER A 299 -13.52 15.95 -8.95
CA SER A 299 -12.35 16.85 -9.08
C SER A 299 -11.50 16.78 -7.81
N ASN A 300 -10.18 16.71 -7.98
CA ASN A 300 -9.19 16.78 -6.91
C ASN A 300 -8.55 18.18 -6.83
N VAL A 301 -7.66 18.42 -5.89
CA VAL A 301 -7.06 19.75 -5.70
C VAL A 301 -6.28 20.25 -6.92
N LEU A 302 -5.66 19.36 -7.71
CA LEU A 302 -4.91 19.75 -8.93
C LEU A 302 -5.86 20.30 -10.00
N ASP A 303 -7.07 19.73 -10.12
CA ASP A 303 -8.10 20.28 -10.99
C ASP A 303 -8.46 21.71 -10.58
N LEU A 304 -8.62 21.96 -9.26
CA LEU A 304 -8.98 23.29 -8.75
C LEU A 304 -7.85 24.31 -9.00
N VAL A 305 -6.60 23.89 -8.82
CA VAL A 305 -5.43 24.73 -9.12
C VAL A 305 -5.41 25.08 -10.62
N SER A 306 -5.67 24.11 -11.48
CA SER A 306 -5.79 24.34 -12.93
C SER A 306 -7.00 25.22 -13.28
N TYR A 307 -8.17 25.06 -12.63
CA TYR A 307 -9.34 25.93 -12.84
C TYR A 307 -9.07 27.37 -12.47
N ALA A 308 -8.22 27.60 -11.46
CA ALA A 308 -7.79 28.94 -11.05
C ALA A 308 -6.83 29.60 -12.05
N GLY A 309 -6.32 28.87 -13.05
CA GLY A 309 -5.45 29.36 -14.12
C GLY A 309 -3.97 29.15 -13.87
N ALA A 310 -3.56 28.40 -12.86
CA ALA A 310 -2.17 28.02 -12.63
C ALA A 310 -1.75 26.84 -13.55
N SER A 311 -0.48 26.79 -13.90
CA SER A 311 0.13 25.64 -14.61
C SER A 311 0.38 24.51 -13.62
N VAL A 312 -0.05 23.29 -13.96
CA VAL A 312 0.10 22.12 -13.09
C VAL A 312 0.80 21.00 -13.84
N LEU A 313 1.89 20.49 -13.27
CA LEU A 313 2.68 19.39 -13.84
C LEU A 313 2.87 18.28 -12.81
N TRP A 314 2.64 17.03 -13.23
CA TRP A 314 2.97 15.83 -12.47
C TRP A 314 4.21 15.15 -13.06
N LEU A 315 5.22 14.92 -12.23
CA LEU A 315 6.42 14.13 -12.53
C LEU A 315 6.33 12.80 -11.79
N GLU A 316 6.36 11.71 -12.55
CA GLU A 316 6.16 10.36 -12.02
C GLU A 316 7.46 9.56 -12.06
N ASN A 317 7.92 9.06 -10.91
CA ASN A 317 9.02 8.08 -10.83
C ASN A 317 8.66 6.87 -9.96
N ASN A 318 7.38 6.69 -9.65
CA ASN A 318 6.84 5.59 -8.86
C ASN A 318 5.98 4.67 -9.75
N SER A 319 4.80 4.29 -9.31
CA SER A 319 3.92 3.31 -9.95
C SER A 319 2.65 3.90 -10.56
N SER A 320 2.65 5.15 -10.94
CA SER A 320 1.57 5.96 -11.52
C SER A 320 0.91 6.96 -10.56
N SER A 321 0.24 7.97 -11.10
CA SER A 321 -0.51 8.97 -10.32
C SER A 321 -1.79 8.43 -9.65
N LYS A 322 -2.12 7.16 -9.81
CA LYS A 322 -3.36 6.54 -9.30
C LYS A 322 -4.64 7.31 -9.72
N SER A 323 -4.63 7.87 -10.93
CA SER A 323 -5.68 8.72 -11.53
C SER A 323 -5.79 10.14 -10.95
N VAL A 324 -4.85 10.60 -10.16
CA VAL A 324 -4.83 11.99 -9.66
C VAL A 324 -4.50 12.97 -10.79
N ALA A 325 -3.57 12.61 -11.66
CA ALA A 325 -3.08 13.45 -12.76
C ALA A 325 -3.80 13.23 -14.10
N ASP A 326 -4.95 12.53 -14.15
CA ASP A 326 -5.65 12.21 -15.40
C ASP A 326 -6.07 13.44 -16.23
N ARG A 327 -6.08 14.65 -15.65
CA ARG A 327 -6.60 15.89 -16.24
C ARG A 327 -5.61 17.06 -16.21
N ILE A 328 -4.34 16.77 -15.95
CA ILE A 328 -3.25 17.75 -15.95
C ILE A 328 -2.06 17.21 -16.75
N ASP A 329 -1.03 18.02 -16.96
CA ASP A 329 0.19 17.59 -17.63
C ASP A 329 0.94 16.56 -16.80
N PHE A 330 1.42 15.50 -17.48
CA PHE A 330 2.04 14.34 -16.86
C PHE A 330 3.29 13.92 -17.63
N LEU A 331 4.41 13.73 -16.91
CA LEU A 331 5.66 13.21 -17.45
C LEU A 331 6.13 12.01 -16.63
N ASP A 332 6.39 10.90 -17.31
CA ASP A 332 6.85 9.65 -16.72
C ASP A 332 8.38 9.55 -16.76
N PHE A 333 8.99 9.48 -15.57
CA PHE A 333 10.43 9.33 -15.34
C PHE A 333 10.81 7.93 -14.82
N SER A 334 9.91 6.98 -14.78
CA SER A 334 10.16 5.61 -14.31
C SER A 334 11.06 4.80 -15.28
N SER A 335 11.34 5.33 -16.46
CA SER A 335 12.17 4.69 -17.47
C SER A 335 13.26 5.61 -18.01
N SER A 336 14.33 5.01 -18.55
CA SER A 336 15.44 5.73 -19.15
C SER A 336 15.08 6.51 -20.43
N GLN A 337 13.84 6.42 -20.89
CA GLN A 337 13.37 7.23 -22.02
C GLN A 337 13.33 8.72 -21.66
N ASN A 338 12.88 9.06 -20.48
CA ASN A 338 12.74 10.43 -20.00
C ASN A 338 13.69 10.74 -18.84
N ASN A 339 14.07 9.73 -18.05
CA ASN A 339 14.95 9.90 -16.90
C ASN A 339 16.41 9.61 -17.31
N PRO A 340 17.30 10.61 -17.31
CA PRO A 340 18.70 10.42 -17.68
C PRO A 340 19.53 9.77 -16.57
N VAL A 341 18.99 9.63 -15.36
CA VAL A 341 19.69 9.09 -14.20
C VAL A 341 19.12 7.72 -13.83
N CYS A 342 19.46 6.70 -14.63
CA CYS A 342 19.02 5.32 -14.40
C CYS A 342 20.23 4.38 -14.30
N ASN A 343 20.48 3.76 -13.10
CA ASN A 343 21.51 2.75 -12.92
C ASN A 343 21.33 1.96 -11.59
N PRO A 344 20.85 0.74 -11.59
CA PRO A 344 20.05 0.07 -12.63
C PRO A 344 18.61 0.61 -12.69
N GLU A 345 18.12 1.23 -11.61
CA GLU A 345 16.80 1.86 -11.52
C GLU A 345 16.90 3.36 -11.80
N CYS A 346 15.79 3.93 -12.25
CA CYS A 346 15.71 5.37 -12.47
C CYS A 346 15.59 6.11 -11.14
N ARG A 347 16.36 7.19 -11.00
CA ARG A 347 16.52 7.93 -9.74
C ARG A 347 15.58 9.12 -9.67
N ASP A 348 15.12 9.46 -8.45
CA ASP A 348 14.22 10.59 -8.22
C ASP A 348 14.82 11.93 -8.63
N GLU A 349 16.15 12.11 -8.50
CA GLU A 349 16.86 13.30 -8.96
C GLU A 349 16.75 13.54 -10.48
N GLY A 350 16.48 12.49 -11.25
CA GLY A 350 16.27 12.58 -12.69
C GLY A 350 15.05 13.42 -13.08
N MET A 351 14.05 13.53 -12.21
CA MET A 351 12.89 14.39 -12.40
C MET A 351 13.24 15.89 -12.41
N LEU A 352 14.38 16.26 -11.84
CA LEU A 352 14.85 17.66 -11.82
C LEU A 352 15.58 18.05 -13.11
N VAL A 353 15.99 17.08 -13.92
CA VAL A 353 16.73 17.37 -15.16
C VAL A 353 15.79 18.02 -16.16
N ASN A 354 16.21 19.19 -16.66
CA ASN A 354 15.44 20.06 -17.56
C ASN A 354 14.13 20.65 -16.96
N LEU A 355 13.87 20.49 -15.66
CA LEU A 355 12.69 21.07 -15.02
C LEU A 355 12.69 22.60 -15.06
N GLN A 356 13.88 23.23 -15.04
CA GLN A 356 14.01 24.68 -15.22
C GLN A 356 13.42 25.16 -16.56
N ASN A 357 13.61 24.40 -17.65
CA ASN A 357 13.06 24.77 -18.97
C ASN A 357 11.52 24.84 -18.92
N PHE A 358 10.88 23.87 -18.25
CA PHE A 358 9.43 23.90 -18.04
C PHE A 358 9.00 25.14 -17.26
N ILE A 359 9.74 25.48 -16.18
CA ILE A 359 9.45 26.65 -15.34
C ILE A 359 9.57 27.93 -16.15
N ASP A 360 10.61 28.06 -16.98
CA ASP A 360 10.86 29.23 -17.80
C ASP A 360 9.81 29.41 -18.92
N GLU A 361 9.22 28.31 -19.41
CA GLU A 361 8.17 28.32 -20.45
C GLU A 361 6.80 28.76 -19.94
N GLN A 362 6.58 28.87 -18.63
CA GLN A 362 5.24 29.18 -18.07
C GLN A 362 4.93 30.69 -17.99
N ASP A 363 5.74 31.55 -18.57
CA ASP A 363 5.56 33.02 -18.51
C ASP A 363 5.31 33.51 -17.06
N ASP A 364 4.23 34.30 -16.85
CA ASP A 364 3.84 34.87 -15.56
C ASP A 364 2.84 34.00 -14.78
N ASN A 365 2.58 32.77 -15.20
CA ASN A 365 1.62 31.89 -14.52
C ASN A 365 2.18 31.36 -13.20
N ASP A 366 1.31 31.25 -12.21
CA ASP A 366 1.61 30.46 -11.02
C ASP A 366 1.78 28.98 -11.40
N ILE A 367 2.71 28.28 -10.73
CA ILE A 367 3.12 26.92 -11.09
C ILE A 367 3.01 26.02 -9.86
N LEU A 368 2.33 24.89 -10.02
CA LEU A 368 2.36 23.77 -9.09
C LEU A 368 2.97 22.55 -9.77
N ILE A 369 4.11 22.08 -9.27
CA ILE A 369 4.75 20.85 -9.71
C ILE A 369 4.55 19.79 -8.63
N VAL A 370 4.07 18.61 -9.00
CA VAL A 370 4.01 17.44 -8.13
C VAL A 370 5.07 16.45 -8.56
N MET A 371 5.93 16.04 -7.62
CA MET A 371 6.95 15.00 -7.84
C MET A 371 6.56 13.76 -7.04
N HIS A 372 6.26 12.66 -7.72
CA HIS A 372 5.96 11.38 -7.09
C HIS A 372 7.20 10.49 -7.14
N THR A 373 7.84 10.32 -6.00
CA THR A 373 9.16 9.69 -5.87
C THR A 373 9.07 8.18 -5.68
N MET A 374 10.12 7.44 -6.10
CA MET A 374 10.33 6.04 -5.73
C MET A 374 10.73 5.91 -4.25
N GLY A 375 11.40 6.89 -3.69
CA GLY A 375 11.71 7.03 -2.26
C GLY A 375 12.25 5.77 -1.61
N SER A 376 11.58 5.33 -0.53
CA SER A 376 12.00 4.19 0.30
C SER A 376 11.23 2.89 0.00
N HIS A 377 10.76 2.70 -1.23
CA HIS A 377 9.92 1.56 -1.61
C HIS A 377 10.61 0.20 -1.42
N GLY A 378 10.02 -0.66 -0.55
CA GLY A 378 10.51 -2.02 -0.26
C GLY A 378 10.13 -3.07 -1.33
N PRO A 379 10.56 -4.33 -1.19
CA PRO A 379 11.51 -4.84 -0.17
C PRO A 379 12.99 -4.61 -0.51
N ALA A 380 13.31 -4.14 -1.72
CA ALA A 380 14.69 -4.06 -2.21
C ALA A 380 15.31 -2.68 -1.93
N TYR A 381 15.32 -2.24 -0.65
CA TYR A 381 15.80 -0.90 -0.25
C TYR A 381 17.19 -0.59 -0.79
N TYR A 382 18.10 -1.57 -0.84
CA TYR A 382 19.48 -1.42 -1.33
C TYR A 382 19.57 -0.97 -2.81
N LYS A 383 18.49 -1.06 -3.56
CA LYS A 383 18.41 -0.60 -4.95
C LYS A 383 17.95 0.86 -5.06
N ARG A 384 17.36 1.46 -4.03
CA ARG A 384 16.68 2.77 -4.10
C ARG A 384 17.63 3.96 -4.04
N TYR A 385 18.91 3.76 -3.77
CA TYR A 385 19.93 4.81 -3.70
C TYR A 385 21.17 4.45 -4.49
N PRO A 386 21.93 5.46 -5.00
CA PRO A 386 23.25 5.27 -5.57
C PRO A 386 24.27 4.81 -4.52
N LYS A 387 25.31 4.09 -4.94
CA LYS A 387 26.29 3.47 -4.01
C LYS A 387 27.00 4.46 -3.07
N GLU A 388 27.16 5.71 -3.47
CA GLU A 388 27.72 6.79 -2.64
C GLU A 388 26.88 7.12 -1.41
N PHE A 389 25.59 6.79 -1.43
CA PHE A 389 24.68 6.96 -0.29
C PHE A 389 24.60 5.73 0.63
N GLU A 390 25.37 4.69 0.37
CA GLU A 390 25.47 3.51 1.25
C GLU A 390 26.41 3.80 2.43
N VAL A 391 25.94 4.65 3.34
CA VAL A 391 26.69 5.13 4.52
C VAL A 391 26.48 4.22 5.73
N PHE A 392 25.23 3.84 5.99
CA PHE A 392 24.86 2.98 7.12
C PHE A 392 25.06 1.51 6.74
N LYS A 393 25.84 0.77 7.57
CA LYS A 393 26.28 -0.61 7.28
C LYS A 393 26.30 -1.47 8.55
N PRO A 394 26.18 -2.82 8.42
CA PRO A 394 25.93 -3.58 7.19
C PRO A 394 24.52 -3.38 6.65
N ILE A 395 24.26 -3.68 5.36
CA ILE A 395 22.95 -3.56 4.72
C ILE A 395 22.39 -4.92 4.32
N CYS A 396 21.06 -5.00 4.19
CA CYS A 396 20.36 -6.11 3.55
C CYS A 396 20.46 -5.95 2.04
N GLU A 397 21.28 -6.80 1.38
CA GLU A 397 21.49 -6.78 -0.10
C GLU A 397 20.57 -7.77 -0.84
N THR A 398 19.43 -8.13 -0.25
CA THR A 398 18.44 -9.04 -0.83
C THR A 398 17.02 -8.49 -0.64
N ASN A 399 16.09 -8.94 -1.49
CA ASN A 399 14.66 -8.70 -1.32
C ASN A 399 14.00 -9.68 -0.33
N GLN A 400 14.74 -10.65 0.20
CA GLN A 400 14.29 -11.61 1.21
C GLN A 400 14.60 -11.07 2.61
N LEU A 401 13.76 -10.18 3.11
CA LEU A 401 14.00 -9.48 4.39
C LEU A 401 14.17 -10.45 5.58
N ASN A 402 13.54 -11.63 5.53
CA ASN A 402 13.70 -12.67 6.54
C ASN A 402 15.08 -13.36 6.55
N GLU A 403 15.93 -13.09 5.56
CA GLU A 403 17.33 -13.57 5.53
C GLU A 403 18.31 -12.56 6.16
N CYS A 404 17.83 -11.36 6.47
CA CYS A 404 18.61 -10.27 7.05
C CYS A 404 18.26 -10.06 8.51
N THR A 405 19.16 -9.44 9.25
CA THR A 405 18.88 -8.94 10.60
C THR A 405 18.11 -7.62 10.53
N ASP A 406 17.38 -7.28 11.59
CA ASP A 406 16.63 -6.02 11.67
C ASP A 406 17.55 -4.80 11.45
N ASN A 407 18.80 -4.87 11.93
CA ASN A 407 19.78 -3.81 11.75
C ASN A 407 20.24 -3.66 10.29
N GLU A 408 20.39 -4.75 9.54
CA GLU A 408 20.73 -4.70 8.11
C GLU A 408 19.60 -4.12 7.28
N ILE A 409 18.36 -4.45 7.63
CA ILE A 409 17.15 -3.91 6.99
C ILE A 409 17.04 -2.41 7.27
N SER A 410 17.15 -2.00 8.55
CA SER A 410 17.08 -0.59 8.95
C SER A 410 18.20 0.23 8.31
N ASN A 411 19.45 -0.27 8.26
CA ASN A 411 20.55 0.44 7.61
C ASN A 411 20.30 0.63 6.09
N ALA A 412 19.76 -0.39 5.40
CA ALA A 412 19.41 -0.27 3.99
C ALA A 412 18.31 0.76 3.78
N TYR A 413 17.31 0.76 4.65
CA TYR A 413 16.24 1.74 4.65
C TYR A 413 16.73 3.16 4.98
N ASP A 414 17.58 3.35 5.99
CA ASP A 414 18.16 4.64 6.37
C ASP A 414 18.99 5.28 5.24
N ASN A 415 19.67 4.46 4.44
CA ASN A 415 20.36 4.95 3.24
C ASN A 415 19.37 5.48 2.18
N THR A 416 18.14 4.96 2.08
CA THR A 416 17.10 5.53 1.21
C THR A 416 16.66 6.89 1.71
N ILE A 417 16.52 7.06 3.04
CA ILE A 417 16.19 8.35 3.65
C ILE A 417 17.30 9.37 3.42
N LEU A 418 18.55 8.97 3.56
CA LEU A 418 19.71 9.82 3.26
C LEU A 418 19.74 10.27 1.78
N TYR A 419 19.34 9.40 0.87
CA TYR A 419 19.22 9.77 -0.54
C TYR A 419 18.03 10.70 -0.79
N THR A 420 16.90 10.48 -0.13
CA THR A 420 15.76 11.39 -0.16
C THR A 420 16.13 12.79 0.34
N ASP A 421 16.92 12.89 1.42
CA ASP A 421 17.46 14.17 1.93
C ASP A 421 18.24 14.92 0.83
N TYR A 422 19.09 14.20 0.09
CA TYR A 422 19.82 14.76 -1.05
C TYR A 422 18.88 15.26 -2.15
N VAL A 423 17.89 14.47 -2.56
CA VAL A 423 16.92 14.86 -3.59
C VAL A 423 16.15 16.11 -3.18
N LEU A 424 15.64 16.16 -1.95
CA LEU A 424 14.91 17.31 -1.41
C LEU A 424 15.80 18.56 -1.33
N SER A 425 17.08 18.40 -0.98
CA SER A 425 18.03 19.53 -0.99
C SER A 425 18.21 20.11 -2.40
N LYS A 426 18.19 19.26 -3.46
CA LYS A 426 18.24 19.71 -4.84
C LYS A 426 16.95 20.41 -5.29
N VAL A 427 15.79 19.98 -4.80
CA VAL A 427 14.51 20.69 -5.00
C VAL A 427 14.60 22.11 -4.39
N ILE A 428 15.09 22.22 -3.16
CA ILE A 428 15.27 23.52 -2.49
C ILE A 428 16.28 24.39 -3.24
N GLU A 429 17.38 23.81 -3.73
CA GLU A 429 18.38 24.53 -4.55
C GLU A 429 17.74 25.12 -5.83
N LEU A 430 16.93 24.34 -6.55
CA LEU A 430 16.16 24.77 -7.70
C LEU A 430 15.20 25.92 -7.35
N LEU A 431 14.46 25.79 -6.26
CA LEU A 431 13.51 26.82 -5.78
C LEU A 431 14.24 28.11 -5.40
N LYS A 432 15.38 28.04 -4.71
CA LYS A 432 16.23 29.21 -4.39
C LYS A 432 16.72 29.92 -5.65
N GLY A 433 17.05 29.15 -6.69
CA GLY A 433 17.45 29.69 -7.99
C GLY A 433 16.36 30.54 -8.64
N ASN A 434 15.09 30.26 -8.36
CA ASN A 434 13.92 30.95 -8.90
C ASN A 434 13.32 32.03 -7.98
N SER A 435 13.86 32.24 -6.75
CA SER A 435 13.25 33.11 -5.73
C SER A 435 13.30 34.61 -6.07
N GLN A 436 14.10 35.04 -7.05
CA GLN A 436 14.09 36.43 -7.51
C GLN A 436 12.82 36.77 -8.29
N GLU A 437 12.31 35.84 -9.10
CA GLU A 437 11.15 36.03 -9.97
C GLU A 437 9.88 35.39 -9.42
N SER A 438 10.01 34.44 -8.51
CA SER A 438 8.91 33.66 -7.96
C SER A 438 8.90 33.66 -6.42
N GLU A 439 7.72 33.55 -5.82
CA GLU A 439 7.51 33.15 -4.43
C GLU A 439 7.57 31.63 -4.36
N THR A 440 8.58 31.07 -3.69
CA THR A 440 8.87 29.64 -3.82
C THR A 440 8.67 28.87 -2.52
N ALA A 441 8.10 27.65 -2.63
CA ALA A 441 7.98 26.73 -1.49
C ALA A 441 8.09 25.27 -1.93
N MET A 442 8.57 24.43 -0.99
CA MET A 442 8.50 22.99 -1.08
C MET A 442 7.61 22.45 0.04
N LEU A 443 6.70 21.55 -0.32
CA LEU A 443 5.98 20.69 0.62
C LEU A 443 6.39 19.25 0.32
N TYR A 444 6.91 18.53 1.29
CA TYR A 444 7.20 17.09 1.22
C TYR A 444 6.30 16.36 2.20
N VAL A 445 5.61 15.33 1.74
CA VAL A 445 4.83 14.43 2.61
C VAL A 445 4.90 13.02 2.04
N SER A 446 5.30 12.05 2.87
CA SER A 446 5.23 10.64 2.46
C SER A 446 3.79 10.18 2.42
N ASP A 447 3.49 9.31 1.47
CA ASP A 447 2.16 8.74 1.27
C ASP A 447 1.76 7.75 2.36
N HIS A 448 2.67 6.91 2.84
CA HIS A 448 2.53 6.01 4.00
C HIS A 448 3.89 5.76 4.65
N GLY A 449 3.91 5.03 5.74
CA GLY A 449 5.12 4.53 6.39
C GLY A 449 5.41 3.08 6.00
N GLU A 450 6.33 2.42 6.74
CA GLU A 450 6.89 1.13 6.38
C GLU A 450 7.23 0.29 7.62
N SER A 451 6.83 -0.97 7.67
CA SER A 451 7.29 -1.92 8.69
C SER A 451 8.60 -2.57 8.28
N LEU A 452 9.60 -2.54 9.17
CA LEU A 452 10.95 -3.05 8.93
C LEU A 452 11.27 -4.34 9.71
N GLY A 453 10.25 -5.02 10.24
CA GLY A 453 10.35 -6.26 11.01
C GLY A 453 9.71 -6.18 12.39
N GLU A 454 9.15 -5.04 12.77
CA GLU A 454 8.47 -4.85 14.05
C GLU A 454 7.26 -5.81 14.17
N GLY A 455 7.25 -6.59 15.25
CA GLY A 455 6.23 -7.62 15.46
C GLY A 455 6.16 -8.70 14.37
N GLY A 456 7.25 -8.88 13.59
CA GLY A 456 7.32 -9.79 12.46
C GLY A 456 6.55 -9.30 11.23
N LEU A 457 6.26 -7.98 11.15
CA LEU A 457 5.64 -7.33 10.00
C LEU A 457 6.70 -6.64 9.16
N TYR A 458 6.57 -6.76 7.85
CA TYR A 458 7.44 -6.11 6.88
C TYR A 458 6.59 -5.40 5.83
N LEU A 459 7.16 -4.38 5.20
CA LEU A 459 6.50 -3.60 4.16
C LEU A 459 5.26 -2.84 4.71
N HIS A 460 4.30 -2.59 3.85
CA HIS A 460 3.12 -1.77 4.10
C HIS A 460 1.83 -2.47 3.64
N GLY A 461 0.70 -1.75 3.63
CA GLY A 461 -0.57 -2.27 3.11
C GLY A 461 -1.39 -3.07 4.12
N MET A 462 -1.07 -2.99 5.42
CA MET A 462 -1.96 -3.53 6.45
C MET A 462 -3.28 -2.74 6.47
N PRO A 463 -4.44 -3.40 6.67
CA PRO A 463 -5.69 -2.68 6.85
C PRO A 463 -5.54 -1.60 7.93
N TYR A 464 -5.90 -0.36 7.62
CA TYR A 464 -5.60 0.82 8.44
C TYR A 464 -6.00 0.69 9.92
N PHE A 465 -7.12 0.01 10.22
CA PHE A 465 -7.62 -0.18 11.59
C PHE A 465 -6.75 -1.10 12.46
N MET A 466 -5.80 -1.82 11.87
CA MET A 466 -4.88 -2.73 12.55
C MET A 466 -3.41 -2.49 12.17
N ALA A 467 -3.19 -1.50 11.32
CA ALA A 467 -1.84 -1.15 10.92
C ALA A 467 -1.07 -0.56 12.11
N PRO A 468 0.20 -0.91 12.27
CA PRO A 468 1.05 -0.32 13.28
C PRO A 468 1.40 1.14 12.91
N ASP A 469 1.84 1.92 13.90
CA ASP A 469 2.18 3.32 13.73
C ASP A 469 3.28 3.51 12.66
N GLU A 470 4.19 2.54 12.51
CA GLU A 470 5.26 2.50 11.51
C GLU A 470 4.74 2.58 10.06
N GLN A 471 3.51 2.12 9.80
CA GLN A 471 2.88 2.22 8.47
C GLN A 471 1.99 3.46 8.32
N ILE A 472 1.68 4.17 9.41
CA ILE A 472 0.73 5.29 9.44
C ILE A 472 1.44 6.62 9.63
N ASP A 473 2.45 6.67 10.53
CA ASP A 473 3.17 7.89 10.88
C ASP A 473 4.23 8.21 9.84
N VAL A 474 4.04 9.33 9.14
CA VAL A 474 4.82 9.70 7.96
C VAL A 474 5.68 10.93 8.16
N ALA A 475 6.80 10.98 7.41
CA ALA A 475 7.60 12.17 7.32
C ALA A 475 6.88 13.27 6.52
N ALA A 476 6.91 14.50 7.04
CA ALA A 476 6.33 15.67 6.39
C ALA A 476 7.15 16.92 6.70
N PHE A 477 7.51 17.69 5.65
CA PHE A 477 8.36 18.86 5.74
C PHE A 477 7.83 20.01 4.88
N MET A 478 8.02 21.24 5.35
CA MET A 478 7.74 22.44 4.56
C MET A 478 8.98 23.34 4.58
N TRP A 479 9.36 23.81 3.40
CA TRP A 479 10.34 24.88 3.21
C TRP A 479 9.66 26.05 2.50
N LEU A 480 9.88 27.26 2.98
CA LEU A 480 9.36 28.51 2.43
C LEU A 480 10.53 29.46 2.22
N ASP A 481 10.58 30.12 1.07
CA ASP A 481 11.54 31.21 0.86
C ASP A 481 11.21 32.42 1.74
N ASP A 482 12.08 33.43 1.71
CA ASP A 482 11.90 34.62 2.55
C ASP A 482 10.66 35.44 2.18
N SER A 483 10.29 35.48 0.89
CA SER A 483 9.13 36.25 0.42
C SER A 483 7.80 35.61 0.88
N LEU A 484 7.67 34.30 0.80
CA LEU A 484 6.52 33.58 1.37
C LEU A 484 6.50 33.61 2.89
N SER A 485 7.67 33.70 3.52
CA SER A 485 7.78 33.82 4.99
C SER A 485 7.19 35.12 5.53
N GLU A 486 7.13 36.17 4.71
CA GLU A 486 6.44 37.44 5.07
C GLU A 486 4.91 37.32 4.96
N LEU A 487 4.43 36.49 4.01
CA LEU A 487 3.00 36.24 3.79
C LEU A 487 2.43 35.24 4.79
N PHE A 488 3.15 34.16 5.04
CA PHE A 488 2.79 33.11 5.99
C PHE A 488 3.52 33.31 7.32
N ASP A 489 2.78 33.24 8.43
CA ASP A 489 3.40 33.32 9.75
C ASP A 489 4.08 31.98 10.10
N LYS A 490 5.40 31.89 9.85
CA LYS A 490 6.21 30.68 10.15
C LYS A 490 6.04 30.21 11.60
N LYS A 491 5.78 31.13 12.55
CA LYS A 491 5.57 30.75 13.95
C LYS A 491 4.30 29.93 14.12
N ILE A 492 3.20 30.37 13.49
CA ILE A 492 1.93 29.64 13.50
C ILE A 492 2.09 28.28 12.83
N ILE A 493 2.80 28.22 11.68
CA ILE A 493 3.04 26.94 11.00
C ILE A 493 3.88 25.99 11.89
N LYS A 494 4.94 26.49 12.54
CA LYS A 494 5.75 25.72 13.50
C LYS A 494 4.93 25.24 14.70
N GLU A 495 3.99 26.04 15.21
CA GLU A 495 3.08 25.64 16.28
C GLU A 495 2.13 24.51 15.82
N LYS A 496 1.55 24.65 14.61
CA LYS A 496 0.70 23.59 14.01
C LYS A 496 1.48 22.31 13.72
N ALA A 497 2.74 22.43 13.33
CA ALA A 497 3.61 21.28 13.00
C ALA A 497 3.88 20.35 14.20
N LEU A 498 3.72 20.87 15.43
CA LEU A 498 3.84 20.07 16.66
C LEU A 498 2.52 19.37 17.06
N LEU A 499 1.40 19.77 16.45
CA LEU A 499 0.09 19.18 16.72
C LEU A 499 -0.17 17.95 15.81
N PRO A 500 -1.08 17.05 16.19
CA PRO A 500 -1.52 15.99 15.30
C PRO A 500 -2.09 16.55 14.01
N GLN A 501 -1.53 16.13 12.89
CA GLN A 501 -1.95 16.45 11.53
C GLN A 501 -2.23 15.20 10.74
N THR A 502 -3.01 15.31 9.68
CA THR A 502 -3.33 14.20 8.80
C THR A 502 -3.24 14.64 7.33
N HIS A 503 -3.19 13.70 6.42
CA HIS A 503 -3.26 13.97 4.98
C HIS A 503 -4.52 14.77 4.57
N ASP A 504 -5.57 14.77 5.38
CA ASP A 504 -6.80 15.55 5.13
C ASP A 504 -6.54 17.06 5.04
N SER A 505 -5.42 17.52 5.60
CA SER A 505 -4.99 18.93 5.52
C SER A 505 -4.41 19.32 4.16
N LEU A 506 -3.92 18.36 3.37
CA LEU A 506 -3.09 18.64 2.18
C LEU A 506 -3.87 19.32 1.07
N PHE A 507 -5.13 18.89 0.81
CA PHE A 507 -6.01 19.52 -0.17
C PHE A 507 -6.13 21.04 0.10
N HIS A 508 -6.34 21.42 1.35
CA HIS A 508 -6.54 22.81 1.76
C HIS A 508 -5.22 23.59 1.84
N THR A 509 -4.14 22.92 2.23
CA THR A 509 -2.80 23.52 2.30
C THR A 509 -2.26 23.86 0.90
N LEU A 510 -2.48 23.01 -0.11
CA LEU A 510 -2.10 23.31 -1.48
C LEU A 510 -2.89 24.50 -2.03
N LEU A 511 -4.19 24.61 -1.75
CA LEU A 511 -4.96 25.80 -2.12
C LEU A 511 -4.43 27.06 -1.40
N GLY A 512 -4.08 26.98 -0.11
CA GLY A 512 -3.49 28.08 0.64
C GLY A 512 -2.13 28.53 0.11
N LEU A 513 -1.24 27.58 -0.18
CA LEU A 513 0.07 27.86 -0.79
C LEU A 513 -0.07 28.53 -2.16
N MET A 514 -1.08 28.15 -2.95
CA MET A 514 -1.37 28.72 -4.26
C MET A 514 -2.26 29.98 -4.20
N ASP A 515 -2.64 30.47 -2.99
CA ASP A 515 -3.55 31.61 -2.76
C ASP A 515 -4.88 31.51 -3.52
N ILE A 516 -5.45 30.30 -3.53
CA ILE A 516 -6.69 30.01 -4.24
C ILE A 516 -7.88 30.07 -3.27
N GLU A 517 -8.86 30.92 -3.61
CA GLU A 517 -10.16 30.95 -2.97
C GLU A 517 -11.18 30.11 -3.73
N THR A 518 -11.95 29.33 -2.99
CA THR A 518 -13.10 28.55 -3.48
C THR A 518 -14.01 28.22 -2.31
N ARG A 519 -15.30 27.97 -2.59
CA ARG A 519 -16.29 27.58 -1.56
C ARG A 519 -15.99 26.29 -0.85
N VAL A 520 -15.15 25.41 -1.44
CA VAL A 520 -14.76 24.12 -0.84
C VAL A 520 -13.54 24.24 0.07
N TYR A 521 -12.85 25.38 0.05
CA TYR A 521 -11.70 25.63 0.94
C TYR A 521 -12.11 25.71 2.41
N GLN A 522 -11.37 25.04 3.28
CA GLN A 522 -11.56 25.05 4.73
C GLN A 522 -10.28 25.51 5.41
N LYS A 523 -10.32 26.74 5.93
CA LYS A 523 -9.18 27.40 6.57
C LYS A 523 -8.59 26.62 7.76
N ASN A 524 -9.44 25.93 8.52
CA ASN A 524 -9.02 25.14 9.69
C ASN A 524 -8.20 23.89 9.34
N LEU A 525 -8.26 23.44 8.09
CA LEU A 525 -7.48 22.31 7.58
C LEU A 525 -6.23 22.76 6.82
N ASP A 526 -6.05 24.06 6.57
CA ASP A 526 -4.86 24.59 5.92
C ASP A 526 -3.74 24.77 6.97
N LEU A 527 -2.62 24.11 6.75
CA LEU A 527 -1.43 24.16 7.62
C LEU A 527 -0.77 25.54 7.61
N THR A 528 -0.96 26.34 6.54
CA THR A 528 -0.37 27.69 6.39
C THR A 528 -1.29 28.81 6.86
N ALA A 529 -2.56 28.56 7.08
CA ALA A 529 -3.53 29.58 7.47
C ALA A 529 -3.28 30.14 8.89
N LYS A 530 -3.47 31.47 9.04
CA LYS A 530 -3.38 32.17 10.32
C LYS A 530 -4.62 31.95 11.20
#